data_cd15a75ef904f5f93064af019757f0cc
#
_entry.id   cd15a75ef904f5f93064af019757f0cc
#
_cell.length_a   1.000
_cell.length_b   1.000
_cell.length_c   1.000
_cell.angle_alpha   90.00
_cell.angle_beta   90.00
_cell.angle_gamma   90.00
#
_symmetry.space_group_name_H-M   'P 1'
#
loop_
_entity.id
_entity.type
_entity.pdbx_description
1 polymer ?
#
loop_
_entity_poly.entity_id
_entity_poly.type
_entity_poly.pdbx_seq_one_letter_code
_entity_poly.pdbx_strand_id
1 'polypeptide(L)'
;MGEDPRQALEVDVLFVGGGPANLAGALRLTPLVAHHNQGVSRGGGAGRMLELQIALIEKGRDVGAHAVSGAMFDPVALEELLPDYQNRGFPLSQRVSRHDFRYLTTEGGVRIPHVLLPWARRQGRCYLGSLQKLNLWLAEQVEAAGVYVFNETCGVEILYDKARMCGVRTGDKGVEAGGGKKANYEPGTDICAKVTVFGEGPYGTLSEDLIHRFELRDGRPPQSYALGVKELIRVEHAGAPGVAIHTIGYPLGPRVFGGGFCYGLDDHHVAVGMVCGLDWDDPQMDVQAQLQRLKKHPYIQRFIKGGTVVAYGAKTLPEGGYFAGAPPLRGRGDACRRLGRIAERAVSEGHPLCDEERDAGGRDDL
;
A
#
# COMPACT_ATOMS: atom_id res chain seq x y z
N MET A 1 5.47 33.22 -24.86
CA MET A 1 6.07 31.92 -25.21
C MET A 1 4.90 30.95 -25.21
N GLY A 2 4.50 30.42 -26.38
CA GLY A 2 3.39 29.48 -26.47
C GLY A 2 3.77 28.20 -25.70
N GLU A 3 2.85 27.69 -24.90
CA GLU A 3 3.00 26.35 -24.29
C GLU A 3 3.13 25.34 -25.45
N ASP A 4 4.14 24.46 -25.37
CA ASP A 4 4.24 23.33 -26.29
C ASP A 4 2.93 22.52 -26.15
N PRO A 5 2.29 22.15 -27.27
CA PRO A 5 1.02 21.41 -27.22
C PRO A 5 1.26 20.08 -26.49
N ARG A 6 0.54 19.87 -25.37
CA ARG A 6 0.59 18.62 -24.63
C ARG A 6 -0.08 17.51 -25.45
N GLN A 7 0.49 16.33 -25.40
CA GLN A 7 -0.14 15.15 -25.97
C GLN A 7 -1.36 14.75 -25.11
N ALA A 8 -2.41 14.25 -25.76
CA ALA A 8 -3.57 13.67 -25.10
C ALA A 8 -3.57 12.15 -25.32
N LEU A 9 -3.80 11.41 -24.26
CA LEU A 9 -4.03 9.97 -24.28
C LEU A 9 -5.44 9.70 -23.77
N GLU A 10 -6.23 8.95 -24.53
CA GLU A 10 -7.57 8.54 -24.09
C GLU A 10 -7.55 7.10 -23.61
N VAL A 11 -8.15 6.85 -22.43
CA VAL A 11 -8.32 5.53 -21.86
C VAL A 11 -9.72 5.38 -21.27
N ASP A 12 -10.18 4.16 -21.06
CA ASP A 12 -11.46 3.91 -20.40
C ASP A 12 -11.31 4.00 -18.88
N VAL A 13 -10.23 3.40 -18.33
CA VAL A 13 -9.95 3.38 -16.90
C VAL A 13 -8.49 3.78 -16.66
N LEU A 14 -8.31 4.77 -15.79
CA LEU A 14 -6.99 5.20 -15.32
C LEU A 14 -6.83 4.90 -13.84
N PHE A 15 -5.78 4.19 -13.48
CA PHE A 15 -5.33 4.01 -12.10
C PHE A 15 -4.17 4.98 -11.82
N VAL A 16 -4.32 5.82 -10.80
CA VAL A 16 -3.28 6.78 -10.37
C VAL A 16 -2.58 6.26 -9.13
N GLY A 17 -1.31 5.85 -9.28
CA GLY A 17 -0.48 5.23 -8.26
C GLY A 17 -0.35 3.72 -8.41
N GLY A 18 0.89 3.22 -8.47
CA GLY A 18 1.25 1.79 -8.61
C GLY A 18 1.34 1.04 -7.27
N GLY A 19 0.51 1.41 -6.30
CA GLY A 19 0.44 0.71 -5.02
C GLY A 19 -0.37 -0.60 -5.10
N PRO A 20 -0.27 -1.48 -4.08
CA PRO A 20 -0.94 -2.79 -4.07
C PRO A 20 -2.46 -2.69 -4.27
N ALA A 21 -3.10 -1.61 -3.81
CA ALA A 21 -4.53 -1.39 -3.97
C ALA A 21 -4.93 -1.26 -5.45
N ASN A 22 -4.25 -0.39 -6.19
CA ASN A 22 -4.52 -0.19 -7.62
C ASN A 22 -4.10 -1.39 -8.47
N LEU A 23 -3.00 -2.04 -8.12
CA LEU A 23 -2.57 -3.28 -8.80
C LEU A 23 -3.62 -4.38 -8.63
N ALA A 24 -4.14 -4.57 -7.42
CA ALA A 24 -5.21 -5.53 -7.16
C ALA A 24 -6.51 -5.13 -7.87
N GLY A 25 -6.85 -3.83 -7.89
CA GLY A 25 -8.01 -3.30 -8.60
C GLY A 25 -7.95 -3.55 -10.11
N ALA A 26 -6.80 -3.28 -10.72
CA ALA A 26 -6.56 -3.52 -12.15
C ALA A 26 -6.63 -5.01 -12.49
N LEU A 27 -5.98 -5.88 -11.69
CA LEU A 27 -6.06 -7.34 -11.85
C LEU A 27 -7.47 -7.88 -11.69
N ARG A 28 -8.28 -7.31 -10.80
CA ARG A 28 -9.67 -7.74 -10.62
C ARG A 28 -10.58 -7.27 -11.75
N LEU A 29 -10.33 -6.10 -12.31
CA LEU A 29 -11.15 -5.52 -13.36
C LEU A 29 -11.15 -6.39 -14.63
N THR A 30 -9.99 -6.86 -15.07
CA THR A 30 -9.84 -7.61 -16.32
C THR A 30 -10.71 -8.88 -16.39
N PRO A 31 -10.70 -9.80 -15.38
CA PRO A 31 -11.58 -10.97 -15.43
C PRO A 31 -13.07 -10.62 -15.28
N LEU A 32 -13.41 -9.50 -14.61
CA LEU A 32 -14.80 -9.04 -14.55
C LEU A 32 -15.31 -8.61 -15.92
N VAL A 33 -14.49 -7.90 -16.70
CA VAL A 33 -14.79 -7.53 -18.10
C VAL A 33 -14.94 -8.79 -18.97
N ALA A 34 -14.02 -9.73 -18.84
CA ALA A 34 -14.09 -11.00 -19.58
C ALA A 34 -15.36 -11.79 -19.23
N HIS A 35 -15.72 -11.86 -17.96
CA HIS A 35 -16.95 -12.52 -17.51
C HIS A 35 -18.22 -11.83 -18.06
N HIS A 36 -18.26 -10.49 -18.01
CA HIS A 36 -19.36 -9.72 -18.61
C HIS A 36 -19.50 -10.02 -20.10
N ASN A 37 -18.39 -9.99 -20.84
CA ASN A 37 -18.38 -10.23 -22.28
C ASN A 37 -18.86 -11.65 -22.64
N GLN A 38 -18.49 -12.65 -21.84
CA GLN A 38 -19.02 -14.01 -21.99
C GLN A 38 -20.53 -14.08 -21.76
N GLY A 39 -21.04 -13.35 -20.76
CA GLY A 39 -22.50 -13.26 -20.51
C GLY A 39 -23.26 -12.64 -21.68
N VAL A 40 -22.74 -11.55 -22.22
CA VAL A 40 -23.32 -10.87 -23.42
C VAL A 40 -23.27 -11.79 -24.62
N SER A 41 -22.14 -12.45 -24.90
CA SER A 41 -21.99 -13.37 -26.05
C SER A 41 -22.95 -14.56 -26.00
N ARG A 42 -23.32 -15.04 -24.81
CA ARG A 42 -24.25 -16.14 -24.59
C ARG A 42 -25.72 -15.72 -24.61
N GLY A 43 -26.02 -14.42 -24.84
CA GLY A 43 -27.36 -13.88 -24.87
C GLY A 43 -28.07 -13.78 -23.50
N GLY A 44 -27.35 -14.05 -22.40
CA GLY A 44 -27.87 -13.98 -21.04
C GLY A 44 -27.55 -12.68 -20.31
N GLY A 45 -26.66 -11.85 -20.86
CA GLY A 45 -26.22 -10.57 -20.26
C GLY A 45 -26.91 -9.36 -20.90
N ALA A 46 -27.35 -8.40 -20.10
CA ALA A 46 -27.80 -7.11 -20.60
C ALA A 46 -26.59 -6.21 -20.90
N GLY A 47 -26.58 -5.59 -22.10
CA GLY A 47 -25.57 -4.62 -22.48
C GLY A 47 -24.75 -5.01 -23.71
N ARG A 48 -23.70 -4.24 -23.97
CA ARG A 48 -22.74 -4.49 -25.07
C ARG A 48 -21.44 -5.10 -24.54
N MET A 49 -20.70 -5.75 -25.41
CA MET A 49 -19.33 -6.16 -25.11
C MET A 49 -18.47 -4.93 -24.78
N LEU A 50 -17.57 -5.09 -23.84
CA LEU A 50 -16.66 -4.05 -23.38
C LEU A 50 -15.24 -4.38 -23.86
N GLU A 51 -14.66 -3.45 -24.60
CA GLU A 51 -13.24 -3.42 -24.94
C GLU A 51 -12.65 -2.21 -24.22
N LEU A 52 -11.99 -2.45 -23.09
CA LEU A 52 -11.48 -1.37 -22.24
C LEU A 52 -9.97 -1.18 -22.43
N GLN A 53 -9.60 0.05 -22.70
CA GLN A 53 -8.21 0.51 -22.55
C GLN A 53 -7.98 0.92 -21.10
N ILE A 54 -7.09 0.21 -20.41
CA ILE A 54 -6.83 0.40 -18.99
C ILE A 54 -5.38 0.82 -18.83
N ALA A 55 -5.14 1.92 -18.12
CA ALA A 55 -3.81 2.44 -17.83
C ALA A 55 -3.60 2.58 -16.33
N LEU A 56 -2.35 2.43 -15.91
CA LEU A 56 -1.87 2.69 -14.56
C LEU A 56 -0.63 3.58 -14.65
N ILE A 57 -0.60 4.68 -13.89
CA ILE A 57 0.56 5.56 -13.79
C ILE A 57 1.20 5.44 -12.41
N GLU A 58 2.54 5.42 -12.38
CA GLU A 58 3.35 5.38 -11.16
C GLU A 58 4.45 6.44 -11.23
N LYS A 59 4.57 7.26 -10.19
CA LYS A 59 5.60 8.32 -10.11
C LYS A 59 7.01 7.81 -9.90
N GLY A 60 7.15 6.62 -9.31
CA GLY A 60 8.43 5.98 -9.08
C GLY A 60 9.06 5.48 -10.37
N ARG A 61 10.39 5.28 -10.34
CA ARG A 61 11.13 4.68 -11.43
C ARG A 61 10.55 3.31 -11.83
N ASP A 62 10.15 2.55 -10.82
CA ASP A 62 9.51 1.25 -10.97
C ASP A 62 8.35 1.17 -9.99
N VAL A 63 7.35 0.37 -10.29
CA VAL A 63 6.30 0.03 -9.33
C VAL A 63 6.93 -0.55 -8.08
N GLY A 64 6.55 -0.03 -6.90
CA GLY A 64 7.13 -0.45 -5.63
C GLY A 64 8.43 0.23 -5.23
N ALA A 65 9.01 1.12 -6.03
CA ALA A 65 10.24 1.85 -5.68
C ALA A 65 10.14 2.61 -4.34
N HIS A 66 8.95 3.09 -4.00
CA HIS A 66 8.67 3.76 -2.72
C HIS A 66 8.17 2.81 -1.62
N ALA A 67 8.11 1.50 -1.87
CA ALA A 67 7.70 0.50 -0.91
C ALA A 67 8.92 -0.07 -0.18
N VAL A 68 9.15 0.38 1.05
CA VAL A 68 10.27 -0.12 1.84
C VAL A 68 10.07 -1.59 2.18
N SER A 69 11.12 -2.40 2.00
CA SER A 69 11.13 -3.84 2.28
C SER A 69 10.84 -4.20 3.74
N GLY A 70 10.42 -5.44 3.96
CA GLY A 70 10.08 -6.00 5.27
C GLY A 70 8.61 -5.81 5.62
N ALA A 71 7.79 -6.74 5.16
CA ALA A 71 6.37 -6.81 5.49
C ALA A 71 6.02 -8.24 5.93
N MET A 72 4.99 -8.34 6.76
CA MET A 72 4.26 -9.58 6.99
C MET A 72 2.98 -9.52 6.16
N PHE A 73 2.83 -10.46 5.24
CA PHE A 73 1.77 -10.47 4.23
C PHE A 73 0.84 -11.67 4.44
N ASP A 74 -0.46 -11.41 4.64
CA ASP A 74 -1.51 -12.43 4.65
C ASP A 74 -1.97 -12.68 3.20
N PRO A 75 -1.84 -13.91 2.67
CA PRO A 75 -2.13 -14.19 1.26
C PRO A 75 -3.63 -14.29 0.92
N VAL A 76 -4.54 -14.19 1.89
CA VAL A 76 -5.99 -14.42 1.65
C VAL A 76 -6.55 -13.60 0.50
N ALA A 77 -6.27 -12.29 0.47
CA ALA A 77 -6.74 -11.45 -0.61
C ALA A 77 -6.12 -11.83 -1.96
N LEU A 78 -4.87 -12.27 -1.95
CA LEU A 78 -4.19 -12.74 -3.16
C LEU A 78 -4.73 -14.09 -3.62
N GLU A 79 -5.06 -15.01 -2.71
CA GLU A 79 -5.71 -16.29 -3.01
C GLU A 79 -7.07 -16.11 -3.69
N GLU A 80 -7.83 -15.07 -3.28
CA GLU A 80 -9.09 -14.70 -3.94
C GLU A 80 -8.88 -14.05 -5.31
N LEU A 81 -7.82 -13.23 -5.45
CA LEU A 81 -7.53 -12.47 -6.67
C LEU A 81 -6.88 -13.35 -7.75
N LEU A 82 -5.89 -14.13 -7.37
CA LEU A 82 -5.07 -15.01 -8.21
C LEU A 82 -4.91 -16.37 -7.53
N PRO A 83 -5.88 -17.30 -7.64
CA PRO A 83 -5.84 -18.59 -6.93
C PRO A 83 -4.58 -19.43 -7.25
N ASP A 84 -3.98 -19.23 -8.41
CA ASP A 84 -2.77 -19.89 -8.90
C ASP A 84 -1.47 -19.09 -8.69
N TYR A 85 -1.49 -18.06 -7.83
CA TYR A 85 -0.38 -17.13 -7.63
C TYR A 85 0.97 -17.81 -7.35
N GLN A 86 0.97 -18.96 -6.66
CA GLN A 86 2.19 -19.69 -6.35
C GLN A 86 2.88 -20.23 -7.62
N ASN A 87 2.10 -20.57 -8.66
CA ASN A 87 2.59 -21.07 -9.93
C ASN A 87 3.03 -19.95 -10.89
N ARG A 88 2.81 -18.69 -10.51
CA ARG A 88 3.14 -17.50 -11.30
C ARG A 88 4.43 -16.80 -10.85
N GLY A 89 5.35 -17.52 -10.21
CA GLY A 89 6.60 -16.93 -9.73
C GLY A 89 6.46 -16.00 -8.53
N PHE A 90 5.51 -16.26 -7.63
CA PHE A 90 5.30 -15.48 -6.42
C PHE A 90 6.59 -15.25 -5.63
N PRO A 91 6.94 -13.99 -5.31
CA PRO A 91 8.30 -13.65 -4.87
C PRO A 91 8.56 -13.85 -3.37
N LEU A 92 7.53 -14.15 -2.58
CA LEU A 92 7.66 -14.32 -1.13
C LEU A 92 7.66 -15.81 -0.79
N SER A 93 8.83 -16.36 -0.48
CA SER A 93 8.99 -17.77 -0.13
C SER A 93 9.00 -18.04 1.37
N GLN A 94 9.38 -17.04 2.18
CA GLN A 94 9.56 -17.22 3.61
C GLN A 94 8.21 -17.14 4.35
N ARG A 95 7.70 -18.27 4.81
CA ARG A 95 6.51 -18.30 5.68
C ARG A 95 6.87 -17.96 7.13
N VAL A 96 5.91 -17.37 7.85
CA VAL A 96 6.06 -17.19 9.31
C VAL A 96 6.08 -18.55 9.98
N SER A 97 7.25 -18.92 10.52
CA SER A 97 7.47 -20.15 11.27
C SER A 97 7.26 -19.96 12.77
N ARG A 98 7.54 -18.76 13.27
CA ARG A 98 7.36 -18.37 14.66
C ARG A 98 6.95 -16.92 14.79
N HIS A 99 5.93 -16.65 15.56
CA HIS A 99 5.54 -15.30 15.97
C HIS A 99 5.84 -15.10 17.47
N ASP A 100 6.43 -13.96 17.82
CA ASP A 100 6.74 -13.58 19.19
C ASP A 100 6.26 -12.16 19.46
N PHE A 101 5.39 -11.97 20.44
CA PHE A 101 4.90 -10.66 20.85
C PHE A 101 5.42 -10.35 22.26
N ARG A 102 6.05 -9.18 22.44
CA ARG A 102 6.72 -8.84 23.69
C ARG A 102 6.42 -7.43 24.16
N TYR A 103 6.28 -7.32 25.49
CA TYR A 103 6.44 -6.04 26.17
C TYR A 103 7.91 -5.87 26.54
N LEU A 104 8.56 -4.82 26.02
CA LEU A 104 9.95 -4.52 26.31
C LEU A 104 10.06 -3.45 27.42
N THR A 105 11.02 -3.67 28.31
CA THR A 105 11.54 -2.68 29.27
C THR A 105 12.90 -2.19 28.75
N THR A 106 13.62 -1.36 29.50
CA THR A 106 14.96 -0.85 29.09
C THR A 106 16.00 -1.94 28.88
N GLU A 107 15.95 -3.03 29.64
CA GLU A 107 16.99 -4.06 29.65
C GLU A 107 16.48 -5.46 29.32
N GLY A 108 15.18 -5.67 29.36
CA GLY A 108 14.57 -6.97 29.17
C GLY A 108 13.18 -6.91 28.58
N GLY A 109 12.42 -7.97 28.73
CA GLY A 109 11.03 -7.98 28.25
C GLY A 109 10.33 -9.28 28.54
N VAL A 110 9.01 -9.19 28.61
CA VAL A 110 8.10 -10.32 28.89
C VAL A 110 7.40 -10.70 27.61
N ARG A 111 7.32 -12.00 27.34
CA ARG A 111 6.51 -12.53 26.22
C ARG A 111 5.04 -12.44 26.58
N ILE A 112 4.24 -11.90 25.67
CA ILE A 112 2.78 -11.89 25.78
C ILE A 112 2.26 -13.19 25.14
N PRO A 113 1.54 -14.04 25.90
CA PRO A 113 1.03 -15.29 25.38
C PRO A 113 0.02 -15.07 24.24
N HIS A 114 0.07 -15.89 23.19
CA HIS A 114 -0.82 -15.80 22.03
C HIS A 114 -2.30 -15.98 22.38
N VAL A 115 -2.61 -16.64 23.51
CA VAL A 115 -4.00 -16.78 24.00
C VAL A 115 -4.65 -15.44 24.30
N LEU A 116 -3.83 -14.43 24.66
CA LEU A 116 -4.27 -13.06 24.89
C LEU A 116 -4.33 -12.21 23.61
N LEU A 117 -3.95 -12.78 22.47
CA LEU A 117 -3.86 -12.12 21.18
C LEU A 117 -4.61 -12.94 20.12
N PRO A 118 -5.95 -12.87 20.06
CA PRO A 118 -6.76 -13.71 19.16
C PRO A 118 -6.33 -13.60 17.69
N TRP A 119 -5.95 -12.41 17.25
CA TRP A 119 -5.45 -12.13 15.90
C TRP A 119 -4.12 -12.84 15.58
N ALA A 120 -3.29 -13.17 16.57
CA ALA A 120 -2.02 -13.85 16.36
C ALA A 120 -2.17 -15.31 15.87
N ARG A 121 -3.34 -15.92 15.99
CA ARG A 121 -3.59 -17.30 15.56
C ARG A 121 -3.53 -17.49 14.05
N ARG A 122 -3.78 -16.44 13.25
CA ARG A 122 -3.80 -16.50 11.78
C ARG A 122 -2.42 -16.32 11.13
N GLN A 123 -1.42 -15.92 11.90
CA GLN A 123 -0.13 -15.50 11.34
C GLN A 123 0.73 -16.63 10.77
N GLY A 124 0.47 -17.89 11.11
CA GLY A 124 1.20 -19.06 10.57
C GLY A 124 1.05 -19.26 9.06
N ARG A 125 0.08 -18.61 8.39
CA ARG A 125 -0.08 -18.63 6.94
C ARG A 125 0.59 -17.45 6.24
N CYS A 126 0.97 -16.41 7.00
CA CYS A 126 1.57 -15.21 6.47
C CYS A 126 2.96 -15.46 5.90
N TYR A 127 3.35 -14.63 4.95
CA TYR A 127 4.70 -14.56 4.40
C TYR A 127 5.44 -13.35 4.95
N LEU A 128 6.74 -13.51 5.18
CA LEU A 128 7.66 -12.40 5.42
C LEU A 128 8.42 -12.11 4.15
N GLY A 129 8.54 -10.85 3.78
CA GLY A 129 9.29 -10.52 2.58
C GLY A 129 9.28 -9.05 2.20
N SER A 130 9.73 -8.80 1.00
CA SER A 130 9.83 -7.47 0.42
C SER A 130 8.53 -7.05 -0.23
N LEU A 131 7.90 -5.99 0.29
CA LEU A 131 6.74 -5.37 -0.33
C LEU A 131 7.08 -4.81 -1.72
N GLN A 132 8.31 -4.33 -1.93
CA GLN A 132 8.77 -3.88 -3.24
C GLN A 132 8.73 -5.02 -4.26
N LYS A 133 9.28 -6.20 -3.90
CA LYS A 133 9.25 -7.38 -4.79
C LYS A 133 7.82 -7.84 -5.08
N LEU A 134 6.95 -7.80 -4.07
CA LEU A 134 5.54 -8.14 -4.24
C LEU A 134 4.86 -7.18 -5.23
N ASN A 135 5.08 -5.87 -5.09
CA ASN A 135 4.47 -4.89 -5.99
C ASN A 135 5.00 -4.99 -7.42
N LEU A 136 6.30 -5.23 -7.60
CA LEU A 136 6.88 -5.49 -8.93
C LEU A 136 6.23 -6.70 -9.59
N TRP A 137 6.16 -7.81 -8.87
CA TRP A 137 5.51 -9.02 -9.37
C TRP A 137 4.02 -8.80 -9.68
N LEU A 138 3.28 -8.06 -8.84
CA LEU A 138 1.88 -7.70 -9.13
C LEU A 138 1.79 -6.84 -10.40
N ALA A 139 2.72 -5.91 -10.63
CA ALA A 139 2.75 -5.10 -11.85
C ALA A 139 2.97 -5.96 -13.10
N GLU A 140 3.87 -6.96 -13.05
CA GLU A 140 4.05 -7.94 -14.13
C GLU A 140 2.74 -8.71 -14.43
N GLN A 141 1.98 -9.08 -13.38
CA GLN A 141 0.67 -9.73 -13.58
C GLN A 141 -0.36 -8.77 -14.19
N VAL A 142 -0.32 -7.48 -13.81
CA VAL A 142 -1.18 -6.43 -14.35
C VAL A 142 -0.89 -6.19 -15.84
N GLU A 143 0.38 -6.11 -16.22
CA GLU A 143 0.81 -5.97 -17.63
C GLU A 143 0.44 -7.21 -18.44
N ALA A 144 0.64 -8.41 -17.89
CA ALA A 144 0.25 -9.67 -18.53
C ALA A 144 -1.28 -9.76 -18.72
N ALA A 145 -2.07 -9.06 -17.93
CA ALA A 145 -3.52 -8.94 -18.08
C ALA A 145 -3.95 -7.88 -19.10
N GLY A 146 -3.02 -7.21 -19.80
CA GLY A 146 -3.28 -6.23 -20.85
C GLY A 146 -3.49 -4.80 -20.36
N VAL A 147 -3.05 -4.46 -19.16
CA VAL A 147 -3.08 -3.10 -18.63
C VAL A 147 -1.77 -2.37 -18.98
N TYR A 148 -1.85 -1.15 -19.46
CA TYR A 148 -0.68 -0.31 -19.72
C TYR A 148 -0.13 0.27 -18.42
N VAL A 149 1.11 -0.03 -18.06
CA VAL A 149 1.77 0.50 -16.87
C VAL A 149 2.82 1.55 -17.28
N PHE A 150 2.64 2.78 -16.84
CA PHE A 150 3.54 3.90 -17.10
C PHE A 150 4.30 4.28 -15.82
N ASN A 151 5.54 3.84 -15.74
CA ASN A 151 6.48 4.23 -14.70
C ASN A 151 6.99 5.67 -14.92
N GLU A 152 7.62 6.27 -13.90
CA GLU A 152 8.14 7.65 -13.92
C GLU A 152 7.11 8.69 -14.39
N THR A 153 5.81 8.41 -14.13
CA THR A 153 4.68 9.21 -14.58
C THR A 153 3.86 9.65 -13.38
N CYS A 154 4.05 10.90 -12.96
CA CYS A 154 3.36 11.49 -11.81
C CYS A 154 2.12 12.26 -12.26
N GLY A 155 0.95 11.93 -11.73
CA GLY A 155 -0.23 12.79 -11.86
C GLY A 155 -0.03 14.06 -11.03
N VAL A 156 -0.24 15.24 -11.61
CA VAL A 156 0.00 16.54 -10.95
C VAL A 156 -1.21 17.46 -10.94
N GLU A 157 -2.19 17.22 -11.80
CA GLU A 157 -3.40 18.04 -11.89
C GLU A 157 -4.59 17.19 -12.33
N ILE A 158 -5.75 17.45 -11.74
CA ILE A 158 -7.01 16.80 -12.16
C ILE A 158 -7.64 17.61 -13.28
N LEU A 159 -7.96 16.95 -14.36
CA LEU A 159 -8.61 17.57 -15.51
C LEU A 159 -10.13 17.55 -15.35
N TYR A 160 -10.75 18.67 -15.68
CA TYR A 160 -12.21 18.83 -15.60
C TYR A 160 -12.79 19.32 -16.94
N ASP A 161 -13.86 18.68 -17.37
CA ASP A 161 -14.79 19.23 -18.35
C ASP A 161 -16.00 19.79 -17.58
N LYS A 162 -16.08 21.13 -17.48
CA LYS A 162 -17.03 21.85 -16.62
C LYS A 162 -16.93 21.40 -15.15
N ALA A 163 -17.93 20.71 -14.63
CA ALA A 163 -17.96 20.18 -13.25
C ALA A 163 -17.60 18.69 -13.18
N ARG A 164 -17.34 18.03 -14.32
CA ARG A 164 -17.04 16.60 -14.40
C ARG A 164 -15.53 16.41 -14.50
N MET A 165 -14.98 15.59 -13.62
CA MET A 165 -13.62 15.10 -13.79
C MET A 165 -13.52 14.23 -15.05
N CYS A 166 -12.53 14.49 -15.89
CA CYS A 166 -12.33 13.79 -17.14
C CYS A 166 -10.93 13.17 -17.30
N GLY A 167 -10.06 13.29 -16.30
CA GLY A 167 -8.74 12.69 -16.36
C GLY A 167 -7.72 13.34 -15.46
N VAL A 168 -6.45 13.09 -15.74
CA VAL A 168 -5.31 13.58 -14.97
C VAL A 168 -4.21 14.07 -15.93
N ARG A 169 -3.64 15.23 -15.64
CA ARG A 169 -2.42 15.72 -16.27
C ARG A 169 -1.21 15.15 -15.58
N THR A 170 -0.24 14.69 -16.34
CA THR A 170 1.04 14.23 -15.81
C THR A 170 2.05 15.39 -15.75
N GLY A 171 3.02 15.27 -14.86
CA GLY A 171 4.06 16.28 -14.68
C GLY A 171 5.05 16.32 -15.85
N ASP A 172 5.57 17.51 -16.11
CA ASP A 172 6.64 17.71 -17.08
C ASP A 172 7.93 17.03 -16.59
N LYS A 173 8.70 16.47 -17.53
CA LYS A 173 10.02 15.89 -17.26
C LYS A 173 11.13 16.87 -17.64
N GLY A 174 12.32 16.70 -17.04
CA GLY A 174 13.46 17.55 -17.35
C GLY A 174 13.27 19.02 -16.93
N VAL A 175 12.62 19.28 -15.80
CA VAL A 175 12.46 20.60 -15.19
C VAL A 175 13.50 20.82 -14.10
N GLU A 176 14.09 22.00 -14.02
CA GLU A 176 14.96 22.43 -12.93
C GLU A 176 14.16 22.80 -11.68
N ALA A 177 14.81 22.81 -10.52
CA ALA A 177 14.17 23.22 -9.25
C ALA A 177 13.58 24.66 -9.30
N GLY A 178 14.13 25.53 -10.15
CA GLY A 178 13.65 26.89 -10.40
C GLY A 178 12.62 27.01 -11.52
N GLY A 179 12.12 25.90 -12.09
CA GLY A 179 11.14 25.88 -13.17
C GLY A 179 11.72 26.01 -14.58
N GLY A 180 13.04 26.11 -14.74
CA GLY A 180 13.70 26.16 -16.05
C GLY A 180 13.63 24.82 -16.79
N LYS A 181 13.53 24.88 -18.14
CA LYS A 181 13.56 23.68 -18.99
C LYS A 181 14.99 23.22 -19.21
N LYS A 182 15.30 21.95 -18.91
CA LYS A 182 16.59 21.30 -19.23
C LYS A 182 16.62 20.86 -20.68
N ALA A 183 17.78 20.42 -21.16
CA ALA A 183 17.95 19.93 -22.54
C ALA A 183 17.08 18.68 -22.84
N ASN A 184 16.70 17.93 -21.83
CA ASN A 184 15.81 16.76 -21.92
C ASN A 184 14.38 17.07 -21.44
N TYR A 185 13.93 18.31 -21.60
CA TYR A 185 12.56 18.70 -21.25
C TYR A 185 11.55 17.98 -22.15
N GLU A 186 10.56 17.40 -21.53
CA GLU A 186 9.40 16.80 -22.17
C GLU A 186 8.13 17.28 -21.45
N PRO A 187 7.15 17.85 -22.18
CA PRO A 187 5.89 18.24 -21.57
C PRO A 187 5.13 16.99 -21.09
N GLY A 188 4.43 17.11 -19.97
CA GLY A 188 3.54 16.06 -19.50
C GLY A 188 2.37 15.82 -20.46
N THR A 189 1.71 14.70 -20.27
CA THR A 189 0.58 14.23 -21.08
C THR A 189 -0.73 14.46 -20.34
N ASP A 190 -1.79 14.85 -21.02
CA ASP A 190 -3.15 14.86 -20.50
C ASP A 190 -3.79 13.50 -20.75
N ILE A 191 -4.00 12.72 -19.68
CA ILE A 191 -4.63 11.40 -19.77
C ILE A 191 -6.11 11.56 -19.48
N CYS A 192 -6.92 11.49 -20.53
CA CYS A 192 -8.39 11.54 -20.42
C CYS A 192 -8.95 10.14 -20.13
N ALA A 193 -9.81 10.02 -19.12
CA ALA A 193 -10.35 8.75 -18.71
C ALA A 193 -11.86 8.85 -18.40
N LYS A 194 -12.60 7.79 -18.73
CA LYS A 194 -14.03 7.67 -18.37
C LYS A 194 -14.20 7.41 -16.87
N VAL A 195 -13.25 6.66 -16.29
CA VAL A 195 -13.17 6.36 -14.86
C VAL A 195 -11.71 6.53 -14.41
N THR A 196 -11.50 7.26 -13.31
CA THR A 196 -10.18 7.38 -12.68
C THR A 196 -10.24 6.86 -11.25
N VAL A 197 -9.28 5.99 -10.90
CA VAL A 197 -9.14 5.38 -9.59
C VAL A 197 -7.87 5.91 -8.93
N PHE A 198 -8.01 6.61 -7.81
CA PHE A 198 -6.89 7.18 -7.08
C PHE A 198 -6.44 6.23 -5.98
N GLY A 199 -5.19 5.75 -6.07
CA GLY A 199 -4.52 4.91 -5.08
C GLY A 199 -3.14 5.44 -4.74
N GLU A 200 -3.06 6.74 -4.46
CA GLU A 200 -1.81 7.46 -4.22
C GLU A 200 -1.21 7.23 -2.82
N GLY A 201 -1.90 6.45 -1.99
CA GLY A 201 -1.50 6.18 -0.61
C GLY A 201 -2.04 7.18 0.41
N PRO A 202 -1.50 7.22 1.63
CA PRO A 202 -2.09 7.94 2.77
C PRO A 202 -2.21 9.46 2.59
N TYR A 203 -1.34 10.04 1.77
CA TYR A 203 -1.29 11.47 1.44
C TYR A 203 -1.14 11.64 -0.07
N GLY A 204 -2.15 11.22 -0.80
CA GLY A 204 -2.20 11.45 -2.24
C GLY A 204 -2.55 12.91 -2.52
N THR A 205 -1.73 13.61 -3.29
CA THR A 205 -1.95 15.03 -3.58
C THR A 205 -3.28 15.25 -4.30
N LEU A 206 -3.53 14.50 -5.35
CA LEU A 206 -4.77 14.61 -6.13
C LEU A 206 -5.97 14.06 -5.36
N SER A 207 -5.77 13.03 -4.55
CA SER A 207 -6.82 12.48 -3.69
C SER A 207 -7.28 13.48 -2.64
N GLU A 208 -6.36 14.22 -2.01
CA GLU A 208 -6.69 15.27 -1.04
C GLU A 208 -7.43 16.44 -1.71
N ASP A 209 -7.04 16.84 -2.92
CA ASP A 209 -7.76 17.86 -3.69
C ASP A 209 -9.21 17.45 -3.95
N LEU A 210 -9.45 16.18 -4.31
CA LEU A 210 -10.82 15.65 -4.51
C LEU A 210 -11.61 15.60 -3.21
N ILE A 211 -10.98 15.10 -2.15
CA ILE A 211 -11.60 15.00 -0.82
C ILE A 211 -12.04 16.40 -0.35
N HIS A 212 -11.19 17.39 -0.53
CA HIS A 212 -11.48 18.76 -0.16
C HIS A 212 -12.55 19.38 -1.06
N ARG A 213 -12.40 19.27 -2.38
CA ARG A 213 -13.32 19.84 -3.35
C ARG A 213 -14.75 19.32 -3.23
N PHE A 214 -14.89 18.05 -2.90
CA PHE A 214 -16.18 17.37 -2.82
C PHE A 214 -16.65 17.11 -1.39
N GLU A 215 -15.94 17.68 -0.38
CA GLU A 215 -16.28 17.56 1.03
C GLU A 215 -16.48 16.09 1.46
N LEU A 216 -15.61 15.18 0.96
CA LEU A 216 -15.81 13.74 1.14
C LEU A 216 -15.57 13.25 2.58
N ARG A 217 -15.03 14.10 3.45
CA ARG A 217 -14.86 13.79 4.89
C ARG A 217 -15.95 14.35 5.78
N ASP A 218 -16.93 15.05 5.23
CA ASP A 218 -18.01 15.63 6.03
C ASP A 218 -18.80 14.56 6.78
N GLY A 219 -19.00 14.81 8.08
CA GLY A 219 -19.71 13.90 8.98
C GLY A 219 -18.94 12.63 9.36
N ARG A 220 -17.63 12.54 9.03
CA ARG A 220 -16.76 11.42 9.41
C ARG A 220 -15.81 11.81 10.55
N PRO A 221 -15.41 10.85 11.39
CA PRO A 221 -14.34 11.08 12.34
C PRO A 221 -13.04 11.49 11.63
N PRO A 222 -12.20 12.34 12.24
CA PRO A 222 -10.91 12.69 11.68
C PRO A 222 -10.02 11.46 11.55
N GLN A 223 -9.21 11.43 10.48
CA GLN A 223 -8.23 10.38 10.29
C GLN A 223 -7.09 10.55 11.30
N SER A 224 -6.73 9.47 11.96
CA SER A 224 -5.51 9.37 12.77
C SER A 224 -4.38 8.78 11.90
N TYR A 225 -3.18 9.25 12.14
CA TYR A 225 -2.01 8.77 11.39
C TYR A 225 -0.91 8.30 12.33
N ALA A 226 -0.14 7.32 11.84
CA ALA A 226 1.11 6.91 12.45
C ALA A 226 2.26 7.08 11.45
N LEU A 227 3.48 7.22 11.95
CA LEU A 227 4.70 7.18 11.17
C LEU A 227 5.42 5.86 11.39
N GLY A 228 5.54 5.08 10.34
CA GLY A 228 6.36 3.88 10.30
C GLY A 228 7.75 4.21 9.76
N VAL A 229 8.80 3.84 10.50
CA VAL A 229 10.20 3.89 10.06
C VAL A 229 10.79 2.50 10.12
N LYS A 230 11.59 2.13 9.13
CA LYS A 230 12.21 0.81 9.10
C LYS A 230 13.54 0.78 8.37
N GLU A 231 14.34 -0.21 8.72
CA GLU A 231 15.62 -0.52 8.10
C GLU A 231 15.68 -1.99 7.72
N LEU A 232 16.25 -2.27 6.55
CA LEU A 232 16.64 -3.62 6.14
C LEU A 232 18.13 -3.80 6.48
N ILE A 233 18.42 -4.79 7.28
CA ILE A 233 19.75 -5.07 7.81
C ILE A 233 20.24 -6.38 7.22
N ARG A 234 21.39 -6.35 6.55
CA ARG A 234 22.10 -7.55 6.13
C ARG A 234 22.98 -8.03 7.25
N VAL A 235 22.83 -9.29 7.64
CA VAL A 235 23.60 -9.97 8.67
C VAL A 235 24.32 -11.17 8.09
N GLU A 236 25.37 -11.64 8.72
CA GLU A 236 26.09 -12.83 8.28
C GLU A 236 25.21 -14.08 8.37
N HIS A 237 24.48 -14.20 9.48
CA HIS A 237 23.44 -15.23 9.67
C HIS A 237 22.28 -14.62 10.46
N ALA A 238 21.11 -14.54 9.87
CA ALA A 238 19.94 -13.97 10.52
C ALA A 238 19.47 -14.79 11.75
N GLY A 239 19.92 -16.02 11.86
CA GLY A 239 19.64 -16.91 13.00
C GLY A 239 18.18 -17.31 13.18
N ALA A 240 17.26 -16.72 12.38
CA ALA A 240 15.84 -16.92 12.53
C ALA A 240 15.01 -16.53 11.30
N PRO A 241 15.24 -17.14 10.09
CA PRO A 241 14.33 -16.93 8.98
C PRO A 241 12.91 -17.37 9.36
N GLY A 242 11.93 -16.60 8.95
CA GLY A 242 10.52 -16.86 9.27
C GLY A 242 10.09 -16.45 10.68
N VAL A 243 10.96 -15.82 11.48
CA VAL A 243 10.55 -15.29 12.78
C VAL A 243 9.99 -13.89 12.63
N ALA A 244 8.75 -13.70 13.07
CA ALA A 244 8.08 -12.41 13.19
C ALA A 244 8.03 -11.99 14.66
N ILE A 245 8.63 -10.86 14.99
CA ILE A 245 8.63 -10.29 16.34
C ILE A 245 7.89 -8.97 16.30
N HIS A 246 6.94 -8.79 17.20
CA HIS A 246 6.32 -7.51 17.51
C HIS A 246 6.61 -7.12 18.96
N THR A 247 6.82 -5.84 19.18
CA THR A 247 7.17 -5.31 20.50
C THR A 247 6.36 -4.07 20.82
N ILE A 248 5.98 -3.91 22.09
CA ILE A 248 5.41 -2.69 22.66
C ILE A 248 6.22 -2.29 23.90
N GLY A 249 6.00 -1.10 24.42
CA GLY A 249 6.75 -0.56 25.55
C GLY A 249 8.03 0.14 25.08
N TYR A 250 9.18 -0.25 25.62
CA TYR A 250 10.46 0.39 25.25
C TYR A 250 10.72 0.35 23.71
N PRO A 251 11.23 1.44 23.11
CA PRO A 251 11.64 2.71 23.71
C PRO A 251 10.52 3.75 23.85
N LEU A 252 9.29 3.43 23.44
CA LEU A 252 8.15 4.33 23.56
C LEU A 252 7.65 4.35 25.01
N GLY A 253 7.18 5.50 25.43
CA GLY A 253 6.49 5.64 26.70
C GLY A 253 5.02 5.18 26.61
N PRO A 254 4.34 5.01 27.76
CA PRO A 254 2.96 4.52 27.79
C PRO A 254 1.92 5.46 27.18
N ARG A 255 2.29 6.71 26.90
CA ARG A 255 1.43 7.73 26.28
C ARG A 255 1.59 7.83 24.76
N VAL A 256 2.48 7.05 24.16
CA VAL A 256 2.69 7.04 22.71
C VAL A 256 2.17 5.73 22.16
N PHE A 257 1.16 5.82 21.30
CA PHE A 257 0.68 4.65 20.56
C PHE A 257 1.78 4.15 19.62
N GLY A 258 1.99 2.85 19.59
CA GLY A 258 2.93 2.26 18.66
C GLY A 258 3.74 1.11 19.24
N GLY A 259 4.76 0.72 18.48
CA GLY A 259 5.64 -0.38 18.85
C GLY A 259 6.68 -0.67 17.78
N GLY A 260 7.49 -1.68 18.05
CA GLY A 260 8.54 -2.13 17.15
C GLY A 260 8.24 -3.49 16.53
N PHE A 261 8.93 -3.78 15.45
CA PHE A 261 8.92 -5.12 14.84
C PHE A 261 10.33 -5.52 14.37
N CYS A 262 10.53 -6.84 14.29
CA CYS A 262 11.75 -7.43 13.77
C CYS A 262 11.39 -8.71 13.02
N TYR A 263 11.67 -8.76 11.71
CA TYR A 263 11.28 -9.87 10.84
C TYR A 263 12.50 -10.49 10.17
N GLY A 264 12.72 -11.78 10.37
CA GLY A 264 13.71 -12.57 9.63
C GLY A 264 13.18 -12.91 8.24
N LEU A 265 13.63 -12.15 7.22
CA LEU A 265 13.11 -12.28 5.86
C LEU A 265 13.71 -13.46 5.12
N ASP A 266 14.97 -13.73 5.34
CA ASP A 266 15.76 -14.85 4.82
C ASP A 266 16.99 -15.08 5.72
N ASP A 267 17.94 -15.92 5.27
CA ASP A 267 19.14 -16.27 6.04
C ASP A 267 20.09 -15.10 6.29
N HIS A 268 19.97 -14.01 5.52
CA HIS A 268 20.90 -12.88 5.55
C HIS A 268 20.22 -11.53 5.76
N HIS A 269 18.90 -11.45 5.78
CA HIS A 269 18.18 -10.17 5.87
C HIS A 269 17.18 -10.16 7.01
N VAL A 270 17.29 -9.11 7.81
CA VAL A 270 16.36 -8.81 8.90
C VAL A 270 15.79 -7.41 8.68
N ALA A 271 14.46 -7.29 8.68
CA ALA A 271 13.81 -6.00 8.71
C ALA A 271 13.51 -5.60 10.15
N VAL A 272 13.96 -4.44 10.57
CA VAL A 272 13.64 -3.85 11.87
C VAL A 272 12.95 -2.52 11.67
N GLY A 273 11.86 -2.29 12.36
CA GLY A 273 11.12 -1.05 12.24
C GLY A 273 10.34 -0.69 13.48
N MET A 274 9.73 0.47 13.42
CA MET A 274 8.91 1.02 14.48
C MET A 274 7.77 1.81 13.86
N VAL A 275 6.62 1.76 14.50
CA VAL A 275 5.44 2.57 14.17
C VAL A 275 5.10 3.40 15.40
N CYS A 276 4.87 4.70 15.20
CA CYS A 276 4.45 5.64 16.25
C CYS A 276 3.26 6.45 15.77
N GLY A 277 2.19 6.50 16.56
CA GLY A 277 1.06 7.41 16.33
C GLY A 277 1.57 8.86 16.33
N LEU A 278 1.02 9.68 15.43
CA LEU A 278 1.41 11.09 15.28
C LEU A 278 0.73 12.03 16.31
N ASP A 279 0.03 11.46 17.27
CA ASP A 279 -0.70 12.14 18.33
C ASP A 279 0.10 12.29 19.64
N TRP A 280 1.44 12.11 19.57
CA TRP A 280 2.31 12.34 20.73
C TRP A 280 2.35 13.80 21.16
N ASP A 281 2.54 14.02 22.45
CA ASP A 281 2.57 15.34 23.10
C ASP A 281 3.99 15.95 23.28
N ASP A 282 5.04 15.19 22.93
CA ASP A 282 6.43 15.66 23.02
C ASP A 282 6.90 16.22 21.65
N PRO A 283 7.09 17.54 21.51
CA PRO A 283 7.54 18.14 20.25
C PRO A 283 8.98 17.75 19.86
N GLN A 284 9.76 17.15 20.75
CA GLN A 284 11.12 16.66 20.48
C GLN A 284 11.14 15.16 20.09
N MET A 285 9.98 14.55 19.93
CA MET A 285 9.87 13.15 19.53
C MET A 285 10.46 12.95 18.15
N ASP A 286 11.49 12.13 18.05
CA ASP A 286 12.11 11.68 16.80
C ASP A 286 11.95 10.16 16.68
N VAL A 287 11.11 9.72 15.76
CA VAL A 287 10.79 8.30 15.53
C VAL A 287 12.03 7.53 15.06
N GLN A 288 12.90 8.15 14.26
CA GLN A 288 14.16 7.53 13.83
C GLN A 288 15.11 7.32 15.01
N ALA A 289 15.20 8.29 15.93
CA ALA A 289 15.97 8.14 17.16
C ALA A 289 15.41 7.01 18.04
N GLN A 290 14.08 6.86 18.10
CA GLN A 290 13.45 5.74 18.83
C GLN A 290 13.78 4.39 18.17
N LEU A 291 13.78 4.30 16.83
CA LEU A 291 14.23 3.10 16.14
C LEU A 291 15.68 2.75 16.48
N GLN A 292 16.59 3.75 16.53
CA GLN A 292 17.98 3.50 16.92
C GLN A 292 18.10 3.01 18.38
N ARG A 293 17.23 3.49 19.28
CA ARG A 293 17.14 2.96 20.66
C ARG A 293 16.64 1.51 20.67
N LEU A 294 15.58 1.20 19.91
CA LEU A 294 15.07 -0.16 19.79
C LEU A 294 16.14 -1.12 19.29
N LYS A 295 16.89 -0.73 18.27
CA LYS A 295 18.00 -1.54 17.71
C LYS A 295 19.10 -1.84 18.74
N LYS A 296 19.35 -0.95 19.71
CA LYS A 296 20.31 -1.18 20.80
C LYS A 296 19.79 -2.09 21.91
N HIS A 297 18.49 -2.38 21.93
CA HIS A 297 17.90 -3.26 22.96
C HIS A 297 18.49 -4.67 22.88
N PRO A 298 18.89 -5.30 24.03
CA PRO A 298 19.58 -6.60 24.03
C PRO A 298 18.80 -7.71 23.32
N TYR A 299 17.48 -7.69 23.40
CA TYR A 299 16.64 -8.67 22.72
C TYR A 299 16.71 -8.53 21.20
N ILE A 300 16.65 -7.33 20.67
CA ILE A 300 16.73 -7.05 19.23
C ILE A 300 18.13 -7.28 18.68
N GLN A 301 19.15 -6.93 19.46
CA GLN A 301 20.56 -7.16 19.10
C GLN A 301 20.86 -8.63 18.77
N ARG A 302 20.13 -9.58 19.32
CA ARG A 302 20.30 -11.01 19.01
C ARG A 302 20.10 -11.34 17.53
N PHE A 303 19.34 -10.50 16.81
CA PHE A 303 18.97 -10.73 15.41
C PHE A 303 19.78 -9.87 14.43
N ILE A 304 20.34 -8.76 14.90
CA ILE A 304 20.96 -7.75 14.01
C ILE A 304 22.43 -7.42 14.34
N LYS A 305 23.00 -8.02 15.39
CA LYS A 305 24.38 -7.74 15.81
C LYS A 305 25.36 -7.97 14.66
N GLY A 306 26.25 -6.99 14.41
CA GLY A 306 27.23 -7.05 13.33
C GLY A 306 26.66 -6.80 11.93
N GLY A 307 25.35 -6.57 11.81
CA GLY A 307 24.72 -6.32 10.53
C GLY A 307 24.94 -4.91 9.99
N THR A 308 24.78 -4.78 8.66
CA THR A 308 24.89 -3.51 7.93
C THR A 308 23.53 -3.12 7.38
N VAL A 309 23.12 -1.86 7.56
CA VAL A 309 21.88 -1.33 6.95
C VAL A 309 22.08 -1.24 5.44
N VAL A 310 21.22 -1.91 4.68
CA VAL A 310 21.26 -1.95 3.21
C VAL A 310 20.12 -1.14 2.56
N ALA A 311 19.03 -0.91 3.29
CA ALA A 311 17.93 -0.04 2.87
C ALA A 311 17.22 0.52 4.10
N TYR A 312 16.61 1.68 3.94
CA TYR A 312 15.78 2.31 4.97
C TYR A 312 14.65 3.10 4.32
N GLY A 313 13.64 3.42 5.12
CA GLY A 313 12.55 4.28 4.68
C GLY A 313 11.52 4.54 5.75
N ALA A 314 10.68 5.51 5.45
CA ALA A 314 9.58 5.91 6.29
C ALA A 314 8.29 5.96 5.47
N LYS A 315 7.16 5.70 6.12
CA LYS A 315 5.84 5.79 5.52
C LYS A 315 4.84 6.22 6.58
N THR A 316 3.97 7.15 6.21
CA THR A 316 2.79 7.46 7.00
C THR A 316 1.75 6.36 6.81
N LEU A 317 1.08 5.99 7.89
CA LEU A 317 0.06 4.95 7.93
C LEU A 317 -1.25 5.56 8.45
N PRO A 318 -2.39 5.37 7.77
CA PRO A 318 -3.70 5.77 8.28
C PRO A 318 -4.17 4.75 9.33
N GLU A 319 -4.47 5.21 10.54
CA GLU A 319 -4.85 4.38 11.69
C GLU A 319 -6.31 4.62 12.16
N GLY A 320 -7.04 5.50 11.49
CA GLY A 320 -8.42 5.87 11.88
C GLY A 320 -9.49 4.83 11.55
N GLY A 321 -9.10 3.75 10.86
CA GLY A 321 -10.00 2.65 10.49
C GLY A 321 -11.05 3.05 9.45
N TYR A 322 -12.03 2.18 9.28
CA TYR A 322 -13.09 2.30 8.26
C TYR A 322 -13.89 3.60 8.34
N PHE A 323 -14.19 4.06 9.56
CA PHE A 323 -15.06 5.21 9.76
C PHE A 323 -14.39 6.56 9.47
N ALA A 324 -13.06 6.62 9.53
CA ALA A 324 -12.28 7.82 9.23
C ALA A 324 -11.93 7.96 7.74
N GLY A 325 -12.05 6.88 6.95
CA GLY A 325 -11.80 6.92 5.52
C GLY A 325 -12.83 7.76 4.76
N ALA A 326 -12.41 8.50 3.73
CA ALA A 326 -13.33 9.12 2.81
C ALA A 326 -14.15 8.03 2.08
N PRO A 327 -15.46 8.26 1.77
CA PRO A 327 -16.23 7.29 1.02
C PRO A 327 -15.58 7.09 -0.36
N PRO A 328 -15.48 5.83 -0.83
CA PRO A 328 -14.69 5.51 -2.01
C PRO A 328 -15.21 6.09 -3.31
N LEU A 329 -16.31 6.90 -3.32
CA LEU A 329 -16.79 7.44 -4.60
C LEU A 329 -17.87 8.52 -4.56
N ARG A 330 -17.81 9.36 -5.59
CA ARG A 330 -18.93 10.01 -6.24
C ARG A 330 -18.98 9.58 -7.71
N GLY A 331 -20.04 8.88 -8.10
CA GLY A 331 -20.36 8.53 -9.49
C GLY A 331 -21.70 7.79 -9.55
N ARG A 332 -22.40 7.89 -10.68
CA ARG A 332 -23.64 7.15 -10.90
C ARG A 332 -23.29 5.67 -11.17
N GLY A 333 -23.47 4.80 -10.18
CA GLY A 333 -23.48 3.36 -10.40
C GLY A 333 -22.85 2.49 -9.31
N ASP A 334 -23.45 1.32 -9.06
CA ASP A 334 -23.02 0.33 -8.06
C ASP A 334 -21.65 -0.35 -8.34
N ALA A 335 -21.19 -0.34 -9.60
CA ALA A 335 -19.92 -0.92 -10.00
C ALA A 335 -18.72 -0.22 -9.32
N CYS A 336 -18.79 1.10 -9.17
CA CYS A 336 -17.77 1.88 -8.48
C CYS A 336 -17.69 1.58 -6.97
N ARG A 337 -18.82 1.32 -6.29
CA ARG A 337 -18.83 0.96 -4.85
C ARG A 337 -18.13 -0.37 -4.58
N ARG A 338 -18.15 -1.30 -5.53
CA ARG A 338 -17.48 -2.61 -5.39
C ARG A 338 -15.97 -2.49 -5.58
N LEU A 339 -15.49 -1.66 -6.51
CA LEU A 339 -14.06 -1.39 -6.72
C LEU A 339 -13.44 -0.66 -5.51
N GLY A 340 -14.13 0.31 -4.94
CA GLY A 340 -13.69 1.01 -3.73
C GLY A 340 -13.50 0.08 -2.54
N ARG A 341 -14.43 -0.85 -2.29
CA ARG A 341 -14.32 -1.84 -1.21
C ARG A 341 -13.14 -2.82 -1.40
N ILE A 342 -12.78 -3.14 -2.65
CA ILE A 342 -11.62 -4.00 -2.94
C ILE A 342 -10.32 -3.23 -2.67
N ALA A 343 -10.25 -1.96 -3.05
CA ALA A 343 -9.10 -1.10 -2.78
C ALA A 343 -8.91 -0.85 -1.27
N GLU A 344 -9.98 -0.60 -0.52
CA GLU A 344 -9.94 -0.45 0.95
C GLU A 344 -9.43 -1.73 1.63
N ARG A 345 -9.87 -2.92 1.21
CA ARG A 345 -9.36 -4.18 1.77
C ARG A 345 -7.88 -4.37 1.53
N ALA A 346 -7.37 -4.06 0.35
CA ALA A 346 -5.95 -4.19 0.04
C ALA A 346 -5.07 -3.20 0.83
N VAL A 347 -5.60 -2.03 1.21
CA VAL A 347 -4.87 -1.01 2.00
C VAL A 347 -4.94 -1.28 3.50
N SER A 348 -6.07 -1.77 4.02
CA SER A 348 -6.27 -2.02 5.46
C SER A 348 -5.59 -3.31 5.94
N GLU A 349 -5.32 -4.26 5.06
CA GLU A 349 -4.75 -5.56 5.41
C GLU A 349 -3.22 -5.54 5.69
N GLY A 350 -2.56 -4.39 5.56
CA GLY A 350 -1.15 -4.23 5.93
C GLY A 350 -0.87 -4.02 7.41
N HIS A 351 -1.89 -3.90 8.28
CA HIS A 351 -1.70 -3.63 9.70
C HIS A 351 -2.27 -4.75 10.59
N PRO A 352 -1.49 -5.29 11.54
CA PRO A 352 -1.91 -6.40 12.40
C PRO A 352 -3.05 -6.08 13.38
N LEU A 353 -3.46 -4.80 13.51
CA LEU A 353 -4.55 -4.36 14.38
C LEU A 353 -5.91 -4.21 13.66
N CYS A 354 -5.96 -4.34 12.33
CA CYS A 354 -7.21 -4.19 11.56
C CYS A 354 -8.11 -5.44 11.52
N ASP A 355 -7.72 -6.54 12.16
CA ASP A 355 -8.48 -7.80 12.11
C ASP A 355 -9.69 -7.87 13.06
N GLU A 356 -9.91 -6.89 13.97
CA GLU A 356 -11.03 -6.94 14.90
C GLU A 356 -12.41 -6.64 14.28
N GLU A 357 -12.46 -5.98 13.12
CA GLU A 357 -13.75 -5.61 12.50
C GLU A 357 -14.36 -6.69 11.59
N ARG A 358 -13.66 -7.79 11.29
CA ARG A 358 -14.19 -8.86 10.43
C ARG A 358 -15.29 -9.71 11.06
N ASP A 359 -15.35 -9.81 12.39
CA ASP A 359 -16.31 -10.69 13.08
C ASP A 359 -17.65 -10.01 13.41
N ALA A 360 -17.77 -8.67 13.25
CA ALA A 360 -19.00 -7.95 13.53
C ALA A 360 -19.97 -7.83 12.33
N GLY A 361 -19.53 -8.18 11.13
CA GLY A 361 -20.29 -8.11 9.87
C GLY A 361 -20.65 -9.49 9.31
N GLY A 362 -21.04 -10.43 10.15
CA GLY A 362 -21.56 -11.71 9.73
C GLY A 362 -23.01 -11.61 9.29
N ARG A 363 -23.27 -12.06 8.05
CA ARG A 363 -24.59 -12.38 7.47
C ARG A 363 -25.49 -11.19 7.20
N ASP A 364 -25.50 -10.76 5.96
CA ASP A 364 -26.76 -10.48 5.30
C ASP A 364 -26.66 -10.85 3.81
N ASP A 365 -27.63 -11.62 3.42
CA ASP A 365 -27.90 -12.28 2.16
C ASP A 365 -28.04 -11.30 1.00
N LEU A 366 -27.76 -11.84 -0.21
CA LEU A 366 -28.03 -11.43 -1.58
C LEU A 366 -26.88 -10.81 -2.34
#